data_3666b143448eae2820575ab88bb8b19c
#
_entry.id   3666b143448eae2820575ab88bb8b19c
#
_cell.length_a   1.000
_cell.length_b   1.000
_cell.length_c   1.000
_cell.angle_alpha   90.00
_cell.angle_beta   90.00
_cell.angle_gamma   90.00
#
_symmetry.space_group_name_H-M   'P 1'
#
loop_
_entity.id
_entity.type
_entity.pdbx_description
1 polymer ?
#
loop_
_entity_poly.entity_id
_entity_poly.type
_entity_poly.pdbx_seq_one_letter_code
_entity_poly.pdbx_strand_id
1 'polypeptide(L)'
;MLEKITEKFVDAFRGISGKASISEKNVEDAIEQIKMALLEADVNLRVVRRFVNSTLEEARGEKVLRSVSPGQQFVKIVHDKMVALLGDADQDLNLRGTDTLSVLLLLGLQGSGKTTTASKLAYRLKAKGRKVLLVACDLVRPAAVEQLSVLGAQIGVAVH
;
A
#
# COMPACT_ATOMS: atom_id res chain seq x y z
N MET A 1 13.08 -4.33 -0.62
CA MET A 1 11.95 -5.22 -0.28
C MET A 1 10.85 -5.15 -1.33
N LEU A 2 10.32 -3.98 -1.65
CA LEU A 2 9.27 -3.81 -2.69
C LEU A 2 9.71 -4.27 -4.08
N GLU A 3 10.96 -4.05 -4.47
CA GLU A 3 11.51 -4.50 -5.77
C GLU A 3 11.39 -6.02 -5.96
N LYS A 4 11.77 -6.81 -4.94
CA LYS A 4 11.65 -8.27 -5.00
C LYS A 4 10.22 -8.78 -5.14
N ILE A 5 9.27 -8.10 -4.47
CA ILE A 5 7.83 -8.43 -4.63
C ILE A 5 7.41 -8.12 -6.05
N THR A 6 7.77 -6.95 -6.56
CA THR A 6 7.44 -6.52 -7.92
C THR A 6 8.00 -7.51 -8.95
N GLU A 7 9.25 -7.92 -8.83
CA GLU A 7 9.88 -8.91 -9.72
C GLU A 7 9.09 -10.23 -9.73
N LYS A 8 8.74 -10.76 -8.56
CA LYS A 8 7.97 -12.02 -8.44
C LYS A 8 6.57 -11.92 -9.03
N PHE A 9 5.90 -10.78 -8.85
CA PHE A 9 4.61 -10.54 -9.50
C PHE A 9 4.74 -10.47 -11.02
N VAL A 10 5.76 -9.77 -11.53
CA VAL A 10 6.05 -9.70 -12.96
C VAL A 10 6.32 -11.09 -13.53
N ASP A 11 7.09 -11.93 -12.83
CA ASP A 11 7.38 -13.30 -13.28
C ASP A 11 6.13 -14.19 -13.26
N ALA A 12 5.31 -14.10 -12.22
CA ALA A 12 4.01 -14.78 -12.18
C ALA A 12 3.10 -14.37 -13.35
N PHE A 13 3.08 -13.09 -13.70
CA PHE A 13 2.30 -12.58 -14.82
C PHE A 13 2.88 -12.97 -16.17
N ARG A 14 4.20 -13.01 -16.34
CA ARG A 14 4.86 -13.48 -17.59
C ARG A 14 4.47 -14.92 -17.92
N GLY A 15 4.29 -15.77 -16.93
CA GLY A 15 3.84 -17.15 -17.11
C GLY A 15 2.44 -17.27 -17.73
N ILE A 16 1.62 -16.23 -17.62
CA ILE A 16 0.23 -16.19 -18.09
C ILE A 16 0.03 -15.17 -19.22
N SER A 17 0.70 -14.02 -19.17
CA SER A 17 0.60 -12.95 -20.17
C SER A 17 1.02 -13.43 -21.57
N GLY A 18 0.22 -13.08 -22.57
CA GLY A 18 0.51 -13.41 -23.97
C GLY A 18 0.06 -14.79 -24.42
N LYS A 19 -0.51 -15.62 -23.53
CA LYS A 19 -1.11 -16.90 -23.92
C LYS A 19 -2.51 -16.67 -24.50
N ALA A 20 -2.78 -17.27 -25.65
CA ALA A 20 -4.10 -17.26 -26.30
C ALA A 20 -5.15 -18.05 -25.47
N SER A 21 -4.71 -18.99 -24.66
CA SER A 21 -5.55 -19.72 -23.70
C SER A 21 -4.78 -19.95 -22.39
N ILE A 22 -5.46 -19.90 -21.27
CA ILE A 22 -4.93 -20.27 -19.96
C ILE A 22 -5.74 -21.43 -19.40
N SER A 23 -5.05 -22.35 -18.73
CA SER A 23 -5.68 -23.44 -18.00
C SER A 23 -5.84 -23.07 -16.52
N GLU A 24 -6.73 -23.76 -15.81
CA GLU A 24 -6.84 -23.62 -14.35
C GLU A 24 -5.49 -23.84 -13.66
N LYS A 25 -4.71 -24.80 -14.13
CA LYS A 25 -3.36 -25.05 -13.60
C LYS A 25 -2.44 -23.85 -13.76
N ASN A 26 -2.48 -23.14 -14.89
CA ASN A 26 -1.67 -21.92 -15.07
C ASN A 26 -2.06 -20.83 -14.07
N VAL A 27 -3.36 -20.71 -13.78
CA VAL A 27 -3.88 -19.77 -12.77
C VAL A 27 -3.39 -20.15 -11.38
N GLU A 28 -3.48 -21.44 -11.03
CA GLU A 28 -3.02 -21.95 -9.73
C GLU A 28 -1.53 -21.72 -9.52
N ASP A 29 -0.71 -22.05 -10.51
CA ASP A 29 0.75 -21.88 -10.46
C ASP A 29 1.13 -20.40 -10.26
N ALA A 30 0.47 -19.49 -10.97
CA ALA A 30 0.73 -18.06 -10.82
C ALA A 30 0.29 -17.52 -9.46
N ILE A 31 -0.86 -17.94 -8.97
CA ILE A 31 -1.35 -17.54 -7.64
C ILE A 31 -0.47 -18.08 -6.52
N GLU A 32 0.08 -19.28 -6.65
CA GLU A 32 1.03 -19.82 -5.67
C GLU A 32 2.31 -18.99 -5.64
N GLN A 33 2.83 -18.53 -6.79
CA GLN A 33 3.98 -17.61 -6.84
C GLN A 33 3.66 -16.27 -6.15
N ILE A 34 2.49 -15.70 -6.40
CA ILE A 34 2.03 -14.46 -5.75
C ILE A 34 1.90 -14.67 -4.24
N LYS A 35 1.33 -15.79 -3.81
CA LYS A 35 1.22 -16.17 -2.39
C LYS A 35 2.59 -16.20 -1.71
N MET A 36 3.56 -16.86 -2.34
CA MET A 36 4.93 -16.93 -1.81
C MET A 36 5.57 -15.55 -1.72
N ALA A 37 5.38 -14.70 -2.75
CA ALA A 37 5.89 -13.33 -2.73
C ALA A 37 5.31 -12.49 -1.58
N LEU A 38 4.02 -12.63 -1.30
CA LEU A 38 3.36 -11.94 -0.18
C LEU A 38 3.84 -12.45 1.18
N LEU A 39 4.03 -13.75 1.35
CA LEU A 39 4.55 -14.34 2.60
C LEU A 39 6.00 -13.92 2.87
N GLU A 40 6.85 -13.90 1.84
CA GLU A 40 8.24 -13.41 1.96
C GLU A 40 8.32 -11.91 2.28
N ALA A 41 7.26 -11.18 1.98
CA ALA A 41 7.11 -9.77 2.34
C ALA A 41 6.50 -9.55 3.73
N ASP A 42 6.46 -10.59 4.57
CA ASP A 42 5.89 -10.58 5.92
C ASP A 42 4.40 -10.21 5.99
N VAL A 43 3.66 -10.42 4.90
CA VAL A 43 2.20 -10.23 4.92
C VAL A 43 1.56 -11.32 5.77
N ASN A 44 0.66 -10.94 6.67
CA ASN A 44 -0.01 -11.87 7.58
C ASN A 44 -0.69 -13.03 6.82
N LEU A 45 -0.44 -14.26 7.25
CA LEU A 45 -0.95 -15.49 6.60
C LEU A 45 -2.46 -15.50 6.39
N ARG A 46 -3.25 -14.94 7.33
CA ARG A 46 -4.73 -14.89 7.18
C ARG A 46 -5.13 -13.97 6.03
N VAL A 47 -4.41 -12.86 5.88
CA VAL A 47 -4.63 -11.89 4.79
C VAL A 47 -4.28 -12.53 3.46
N VAL A 48 -3.11 -13.19 3.38
CA VAL A 48 -2.67 -13.90 2.16
C VAL A 48 -3.67 -14.98 1.76
N ARG A 49 -4.15 -15.82 2.70
CA ARG A 49 -5.15 -16.86 2.43
C ARG A 49 -6.46 -16.29 1.87
N ARG A 50 -6.97 -15.21 2.49
CA ARG A 50 -8.19 -14.53 2.01
C ARG A 50 -8.00 -14.03 0.58
N PHE A 51 -6.89 -13.34 0.31
CA PHE A 51 -6.53 -12.84 -1.01
C PHE A 51 -6.47 -13.95 -2.05
N VAL A 52 -5.70 -15.00 -1.79
CA VAL A 52 -5.52 -16.16 -2.67
C VAL A 52 -6.86 -16.81 -2.99
N ASN A 53 -7.66 -17.13 -1.97
CA ASN A 53 -8.94 -17.80 -2.18
C ASN A 53 -9.91 -16.97 -3.02
N SER A 54 -10.05 -15.67 -2.71
CA SER A 54 -10.94 -14.78 -3.46
C SER A 54 -10.47 -14.54 -4.90
N THR A 55 -9.16 -14.56 -5.14
CA THR A 55 -8.57 -14.40 -6.48
C THR A 55 -8.74 -15.68 -7.29
N LEU A 56 -8.49 -16.85 -6.70
CA LEU A 56 -8.69 -18.15 -7.35
C LEU A 56 -10.15 -18.37 -7.77
N GLU A 57 -11.09 -18.08 -6.88
CA GLU A 57 -12.51 -18.22 -7.16
C GLU A 57 -12.95 -17.43 -8.39
N GLU A 58 -12.50 -16.18 -8.50
CA GLU A 58 -12.83 -15.32 -9.63
C GLU A 58 -12.05 -15.70 -10.90
N ALA A 59 -10.77 -16.05 -10.77
CA ALA A 59 -9.90 -16.36 -11.91
C ALA A 59 -10.20 -17.70 -12.58
N ARG A 60 -10.79 -18.68 -11.86
CA ARG A 60 -11.25 -19.96 -12.40
C ARG A 60 -12.55 -19.87 -13.18
N GLY A 61 -13.23 -18.73 -13.15
CA GLY A 61 -14.52 -18.56 -13.84
C GLY A 61 -14.39 -18.77 -15.35
N GLU A 62 -15.35 -19.46 -15.96
CA GLU A 62 -15.38 -19.72 -17.42
C GLU A 62 -15.27 -18.44 -18.26
N LYS A 63 -15.79 -17.32 -17.76
CA LYS A 63 -15.68 -16.00 -18.43
C LYS A 63 -14.24 -15.55 -18.57
N VAL A 64 -13.37 -15.90 -17.66
CA VAL A 64 -11.93 -15.56 -17.68
C VAL A 64 -11.20 -16.52 -18.62
N LEU A 65 -11.38 -17.81 -18.43
CA LEU A 65 -10.68 -18.86 -19.19
C LEU A 65 -11.02 -18.83 -20.68
N ARG A 66 -12.26 -18.46 -21.02
CA ARG A 66 -12.77 -18.36 -22.40
C ARG A 66 -12.74 -16.96 -23.00
N SER A 67 -12.14 -15.97 -22.32
CA SER A 67 -12.07 -14.62 -22.83
C SER A 67 -11.08 -14.49 -24.02
N VAL A 68 -11.22 -13.42 -24.80
CA VAL A 68 -10.28 -13.11 -25.93
C VAL A 68 -8.86 -12.84 -25.42
N SER A 69 -8.71 -12.39 -24.17
CA SER A 69 -7.42 -12.11 -23.54
C SER A 69 -7.37 -12.60 -22.08
N PRO A 70 -7.34 -13.94 -21.86
CA PRO A 70 -7.45 -14.50 -20.51
C PRO A 70 -6.33 -14.04 -19.58
N GLY A 71 -5.11 -13.89 -20.10
CA GLY A 71 -3.96 -13.42 -19.33
C GLY A 71 -4.13 -11.99 -18.82
N GLN A 72 -4.66 -11.09 -19.63
CA GLN A 72 -4.94 -9.72 -19.22
C GLN A 72 -6.08 -9.65 -18.18
N GLN A 73 -7.10 -10.49 -18.35
CA GLN A 73 -8.18 -10.59 -17.37
C GLN A 73 -7.67 -11.10 -16.01
N PHE A 74 -6.80 -12.10 -16.00
CA PHE A 74 -6.16 -12.57 -14.77
C PHE A 74 -5.37 -11.46 -14.08
N VAL A 75 -4.53 -10.73 -14.80
CA VAL A 75 -3.77 -9.59 -14.26
C VAL A 75 -4.71 -8.54 -13.67
N LYS A 76 -5.81 -8.23 -14.36
CA LYS A 76 -6.82 -7.28 -13.86
C LYS A 76 -7.46 -7.76 -12.56
N ILE A 77 -7.85 -9.04 -12.47
CA ILE A 77 -8.43 -9.62 -11.25
C ILE A 77 -7.46 -9.48 -10.08
N VAL A 78 -6.19 -9.86 -10.27
CA VAL A 78 -5.16 -9.72 -9.23
C VAL A 78 -5.00 -8.27 -8.81
N HIS A 79 -4.93 -7.34 -9.75
CA HIS A 79 -4.85 -5.90 -9.49
C HIS A 79 -6.05 -5.42 -8.66
N ASP A 80 -7.26 -5.72 -9.09
CA ASP A 80 -8.48 -5.26 -8.42
C ASP A 80 -8.60 -5.84 -6.99
N LYS A 81 -8.21 -7.12 -6.80
CA LYS A 81 -8.13 -7.73 -5.47
C LYS A 81 -7.06 -7.10 -4.58
N MET A 82 -5.91 -6.71 -5.15
CA MET A 82 -4.86 -5.99 -4.41
C MET A 82 -5.33 -4.60 -3.99
N VAL A 83 -5.98 -3.86 -4.89
CA VAL A 83 -6.57 -2.55 -4.56
C VAL A 83 -7.60 -2.68 -3.45
N ALA A 84 -8.51 -3.65 -3.55
CA ALA A 84 -9.50 -3.92 -2.51
C ALA A 84 -8.87 -4.32 -1.17
N LEU A 85 -7.76 -5.07 -1.20
CA LEU A 85 -7.01 -5.45 -0.01
C LEU A 85 -6.36 -4.26 0.69
N LEU A 86 -5.83 -3.32 -0.07
CA LEU A 86 -5.19 -2.10 0.43
C LEU A 86 -6.22 -1.06 0.93
N GLY A 87 -7.48 -1.21 0.52
CA GLY A 87 -8.57 -0.30 0.88
C GLY A 87 -8.70 0.90 -0.06
N ASP A 88 -9.78 1.64 0.12
CA ASP A 88 -10.06 2.81 -0.71
C ASP A 88 -9.07 3.95 -0.47
N ALA A 89 -8.65 4.60 -1.55
CA ALA A 89 -7.68 5.69 -1.53
C ALA A 89 -8.17 6.97 -0.82
N ASP A 90 -9.47 7.10 -0.61
CA ASP A 90 -10.13 8.31 -0.08
C ASP A 90 -10.55 8.21 1.39
N GLN A 91 -9.80 7.50 2.21
CA GLN A 91 -10.04 7.57 3.64
C GLN A 91 -9.57 8.92 4.16
N ASP A 92 -10.51 9.84 4.38
CA ASP A 92 -10.24 11.08 5.10
C ASP A 92 -9.74 10.75 6.53
N LEU A 93 -8.80 11.59 6.99
CA LEU A 93 -8.39 11.52 8.39
C LEU A 93 -9.62 11.82 9.26
N ASN A 94 -10.02 10.89 10.12
CA ASN A 94 -11.10 11.08 11.09
C ASN A 94 -10.71 12.11 12.15
N LEU A 95 -10.53 13.35 11.74
CA LEU A 95 -10.19 14.44 12.63
C LEU A 95 -11.43 14.90 13.40
N ARG A 96 -11.22 15.21 14.67
CA ARG A 96 -12.25 15.86 15.49
C ARG A 96 -12.52 17.29 15.01
N GLY A 97 -13.57 17.90 15.53
CA GLY A 97 -13.92 19.29 15.26
C GLY A 97 -12.76 20.25 15.50
N THR A 98 -12.84 21.47 14.97
CA THR A 98 -11.79 22.48 15.03
C THR A 98 -11.39 22.87 16.45
N ASP A 99 -12.30 22.75 17.40
CA ASP A 99 -12.14 23.10 18.81
C ASP A 99 -11.66 21.94 19.69
N THR A 100 -11.38 20.80 19.07
CA THR A 100 -10.92 19.60 19.78
C THR A 100 -9.58 19.15 19.24
N LEU A 101 -8.64 18.84 20.13
CA LEU A 101 -7.32 18.32 19.75
C LEU A 101 -7.47 16.94 19.08
N SER A 102 -6.86 16.81 17.91
CA SER A 102 -6.63 15.54 17.21
C SER A 102 -5.14 15.23 17.23
N VAL A 103 -4.77 14.08 17.75
CA VAL A 103 -3.38 13.60 17.77
C VAL A 103 -3.19 12.55 16.68
N LEU A 104 -2.23 12.76 15.80
CA LEU A 104 -1.84 11.83 14.73
C LEU A 104 -0.45 11.29 15.04
N LEU A 105 -0.36 10.01 15.33
CA LEU A 105 0.91 9.32 15.58
C LEU A 105 1.36 8.57 14.34
N LEU A 106 2.53 8.96 13.78
CA LEU A 106 3.14 8.30 12.62
C LEU A 106 4.14 7.25 13.08
N LEU A 107 3.84 5.99 12.79
CA LEU A 107 4.67 4.83 13.13
C LEU A 107 5.23 4.20 11.85
N GLY A 108 6.42 3.61 11.96
CA GLY A 108 7.05 2.90 10.84
C GLY A 108 8.55 2.70 11.04
N LEU A 109 9.14 1.89 10.19
CA LEU A 109 10.57 1.60 10.18
C LEU A 109 11.40 2.82 9.77
N GLN A 110 12.70 2.77 10.02
CA GLN A 110 13.63 3.79 9.54
C GLN A 110 13.56 3.91 8.01
N GLY A 111 13.59 5.12 7.47
CA GLY A 111 13.49 5.36 6.03
C GLY A 111 12.09 5.21 5.43
N SER A 112 11.05 4.84 6.21
CA SER A 112 9.67 4.70 5.72
C SER A 112 8.95 6.01 5.37
N GLY A 113 9.61 7.15 5.51
CA GLY A 113 9.06 8.45 5.13
C GLY A 113 8.19 9.14 6.21
N LYS A 114 8.24 8.73 7.48
CA LYS A 114 7.44 9.32 8.58
C LYS A 114 7.58 10.85 8.65
N THR A 115 8.80 11.35 8.71
CA THR A 115 9.08 12.80 8.82
C THR A 115 8.55 13.56 7.61
N THR A 116 8.77 13.03 6.41
CA THR A 116 8.27 13.63 5.16
C THR A 116 6.73 13.59 5.11
N THR A 117 6.12 12.50 5.55
CA THR A 117 4.65 12.38 5.62
C THR A 117 4.07 13.34 6.63
N ALA A 118 4.71 13.49 7.82
CA ALA A 118 4.29 14.44 8.84
C ALA A 118 4.25 15.88 8.31
N SER A 119 5.32 16.32 7.63
CA SER A 119 5.40 17.68 7.07
C SER A 119 4.38 17.91 5.93
N LYS A 120 4.20 16.93 5.03
CA LYS A 120 3.18 17.02 3.95
C LYS A 120 1.76 17.07 4.51
N LEU A 121 1.49 16.28 5.54
CA LEU A 121 0.20 16.25 6.22
C LEU A 121 -0.06 17.57 6.95
N ALA A 122 0.94 18.09 7.66
CA ALA A 122 0.87 19.38 8.33
C ALA A 122 0.58 20.53 7.35
N TYR A 123 1.27 20.53 6.20
CA TYR A 123 1.02 21.50 5.12
C TYR A 123 -0.43 21.41 4.62
N ARG A 124 -0.91 20.19 4.31
CA ARG A 124 -2.30 19.97 3.83
C ARG A 124 -3.33 20.42 4.87
N LEU A 125 -3.12 20.12 6.15
CA LEU A 125 -4.04 20.51 7.22
C LEU A 125 -4.04 22.01 7.47
N LYS A 126 -2.88 22.64 7.43
CA LYS A 126 -2.75 24.11 7.51
C LYS A 126 -3.49 24.80 6.36
N ALA A 127 -3.34 24.30 5.13
CA ALA A 127 -4.05 24.83 3.96
C ALA A 127 -5.59 24.70 4.09
N LYS A 128 -6.07 23.71 4.87
CA LYS A 128 -7.49 23.57 5.24
C LYS A 128 -7.90 24.44 6.45
N GLY A 129 -7.07 25.39 6.88
CA GLY A 129 -7.36 26.30 8.00
C GLY A 129 -7.19 25.69 9.39
N ARG A 130 -6.60 24.50 9.53
CA ARG A 130 -6.35 23.86 10.84
C ARG A 130 -5.11 24.47 11.52
N LYS A 131 -5.15 24.64 12.83
CA LYS A 131 -3.97 24.91 13.65
C LYS A 131 -3.20 23.60 13.82
N VAL A 132 -1.94 23.56 13.42
CA VAL A 132 -1.12 22.35 13.41
C VAL A 132 0.15 22.59 14.21
N LEU A 133 0.53 21.60 15.00
CA LEU A 133 1.82 21.49 15.69
C LEU A 133 2.47 20.18 15.29
N LEU A 134 3.73 20.24 14.89
CA LEU A 134 4.58 19.06 14.72
C LEU A 134 5.32 18.76 16.01
N VAL A 135 5.43 17.48 16.39
CA VAL A 135 6.15 17.06 17.59
C VAL A 135 7.20 16.03 17.20
N ALA A 136 8.47 16.28 17.57
CA ALA A 136 9.58 15.39 17.31
C ALA A 136 9.66 14.32 18.42
N CYS A 137 9.24 13.10 18.12
CA CYS A 137 9.29 11.97 19.04
C CYS A 137 10.47 11.02 18.80
N ASP A 138 11.33 11.30 17.81
CA ASP A 138 12.55 10.52 17.55
C ASP A 138 13.71 11.13 18.36
N LEU A 139 13.82 10.74 19.59
CA LEU A 139 14.84 11.25 20.54
C LEU A 139 16.16 10.48 20.44
N VAL A 140 16.21 9.41 19.66
CA VAL A 140 17.41 8.56 19.52
C VAL A 140 18.36 9.13 18.46
N ARG A 141 17.84 9.77 17.43
CA ARG A 141 18.62 10.35 16.34
C ARG A 141 18.76 11.86 16.49
N PRO A 142 19.95 12.40 16.79
CA PRO A 142 20.13 13.85 17.02
C PRO A 142 19.63 14.73 15.87
N ALA A 143 19.86 14.30 14.61
CA ALA A 143 19.44 15.05 13.43
C ALA A 143 17.92 14.96 13.14
N ALA A 144 17.15 14.11 13.80
CA ALA A 144 15.72 13.94 13.50
C ALA A 144 14.88 15.15 13.93
N VAL A 145 15.21 15.72 15.08
CA VAL A 145 14.56 16.93 15.60
C VAL A 145 14.87 18.14 14.71
N GLU A 146 16.14 18.28 14.33
CA GLU A 146 16.57 19.38 13.43
C GLU A 146 15.92 19.26 12.05
N GLN A 147 15.89 18.06 11.46
CA GLN A 147 15.23 17.81 10.19
C GLN A 147 13.75 18.18 10.22
N LEU A 148 13.03 17.83 11.29
CA LEU A 148 11.61 18.18 11.41
C LEU A 148 11.45 19.69 11.59
N SER A 149 12.34 20.35 12.34
CA SER A 149 12.33 21.78 12.55
C SER A 149 12.52 22.56 11.25
N VAL A 150 13.47 22.14 10.41
CA VAL A 150 13.70 22.74 9.09
C VAL A 150 12.44 22.58 8.20
N LEU A 151 11.87 21.41 8.16
CA LEU A 151 10.64 21.16 7.39
C LEU A 151 9.46 21.98 7.93
N GLY A 152 9.31 22.07 9.24
CA GLY A 152 8.27 22.90 9.88
C GLY A 152 8.41 24.36 9.52
N ALA A 153 9.64 24.91 9.56
CA ALA A 153 9.93 26.29 9.17
C ALA A 153 9.57 26.56 7.70
N GLN A 154 9.92 25.64 6.79
CA GLN A 154 9.60 25.77 5.36
C GLN A 154 8.10 25.89 5.08
N ILE A 155 7.26 25.19 5.85
CA ILE A 155 5.80 25.21 5.70
C ILE A 155 5.11 26.18 6.68
N GLY A 156 5.88 26.87 7.53
CA GLY A 156 5.39 27.81 8.52
C GLY A 156 4.52 27.15 9.59
N VAL A 157 4.89 25.94 10.04
CA VAL A 157 4.23 25.18 11.11
C VAL A 157 5.20 25.07 12.28
N ALA A 158 4.69 25.31 13.50
CA ALA A 158 5.49 25.21 14.71
C ALA A 158 5.92 23.74 14.94
N VAL A 159 7.12 23.57 15.49
CA VAL A 159 7.70 22.26 15.85
C VAL A 159 8.09 22.29 17.34
N HIS A 160 7.80 21.21 18.04
CA HIS A 160 8.16 21.01 19.43
C HIS A 160 8.99 19.75 19.59
#